data_18e2390bac2fb442db02be2cff528921
#
_entry.id   18e2390bac2fb442db02be2cff528921
#
_cell.length_a   1.000
_cell.length_b   1.000
_cell.length_c   1.000
_cell.angle_alpha   90.00
_cell.angle_beta   90.00
_cell.angle_gamma   90.00
#
_symmetry.space_group_name_H-M   'P 1'
#
loop_
_entity.id
_entity.type
_entity.pdbx_description
1 polymer ?
#
loop_
_entity_poly.entity_id
_entity_poly.type
_entity_poly.pdbx_seq_one_letter_code
_entity_poly.pdbx_strand_id
1 'polypeptide(L)'
;LGTLSGSNNKLLLCGNPTRTSGTFYDSHTRDRALYKCHTVSSADSSRTNKENIDSLIRKYGWDSNVVRVRVRGEFPNQEDDVFIPLSLIEQCNSKLLELDDSAGMQFVSLGVDVARFGDDETIIYRNYHGHCKIVRNRRGQNLMATVGDIVKEFKKIYREYSKYEGKVYVQIDDTGLGGGVTDRLKEVRKEQKLYKMQIIPINAAEKIETDTAAGKDAAEKYNN
;
A
#
# COMPACT_ATOMS: atom_id res chain seq x y z
N LEU A 1 0.71 -16.91 27.48
CA LEU A 1 1.80 -16.54 28.42
C LEU A 1 1.37 -16.61 29.90
N GLY A 2 0.09 -16.80 30.19
CA GLY A 2 -0.43 -16.90 31.60
C GLY A 2 0.17 -18.01 32.46
N THR A 3 0.85 -18.98 31.85
CA THR A 3 1.54 -20.08 32.56
C THR A 3 2.96 -19.73 33.02
N LEU A 4 3.49 -18.56 32.68
CA LEU A 4 4.83 -18.09 32.98
C LEU A 4 4.86 -17.20 34.25
N SER A 5 4.02 -17.49 35.23
CA SER A 5 3.89 -16.67 36.44
C SER A 5 4.96 -16.95 37.52
N GLY A 6 5.70 -18.07 37.44
CA GLY A 6 6.76 -18.41 38.38
C GLY A 6 8.10 -17.77 38.00
N SER A 7 8.90 -17.38 39.02
CA SER A 7 10.21 -16.72 38.83
C SER A 7 11.24 -17.52 38.02
N ASN A 8 11.09 -18.86 38.00
CA ASN A 8 12.02 -19.79 37.32
C ASN A 8 11.46 -20.34 36.00
N ASN A 9 10.27 -19.92 35.58
CA ASN A 9 9.66 -20.38 34.36
C ASN A 9 10.42 -19.82 33.15
N LYS A 10 10.61 -20.64 32.13
CA LYS A 10 11.31 -20.27 30.90
C LYS A 10 10.44 -20.64 29.70
N LEU A 11 10.47 -19.80 28.68
CA LEU A 11 9.85 -20.05 27.39
C LEU A 11 10.93 -20.40 26.37
N LEU A 12 10.82 -21.56 25.75
CA LEU A 12 11.62 -21.94 24.59
C LEU A 12 10.77 -21.90 23.35
N LEU A 13 11.18 -21.08 22.37
CA LEU A 13 10.60 -21.02 21.04
C LEU A 13 11.60 -21.58 20.05
N CYS A 14 11.22 -22.58 19.26
CA CYS A 14 12.06 -23.12 18.19
C CYS A 14 11.21 -23.47 16.97
N GLY A 15 11.78 -23.28 15.80
CA GLY A 15 11.10 -23.57 14.54
C GLY A 15 11.77 -22.93 13.34
N ASN A 16 11.21 -23.19 12.15
CA ASN A 16 11.62 -22.49 10.94
C ASN A 16 10.95 -21.10 10.91
N PRO A 17 11.68 -20.04 10.58
CA PRO A 17 11.18 -18.67 10.54
C PRO A 17 10.39 -18.41 9.23
N THR A 18 9.18 -18.97 9.13
CA THR A 18 8.39 -18.95 7.89
C THR A 18 7.52 -17.72 7.72
N ARG A 19 7.28 -16.95 8.80
CA ARG A 19 6.37 -15.78 8.78
C ARG A 19 7.06 -14.56 9.36
N THR A 20 6.71 -13.39 8.83
CA THR A 20 7.17 -12.07 9.28
C THR A 20 6.24 -11.45 10.32
N SER A 21 5.44 -12.27 11.01
CA SER A 21 4.49 -11.86 12.05
C SER A 21 4.36 -12.88 13.16
N GLY A 22 3.80 -12.45 14.29
CA GLY A 22 3.53 -13.28 15.46
C GLY A 22 4.70 -13.37 16.45
N THR A 23 4.45 -14.00 17.62
CA THR A 23 5.36 -14.02 18.78
C THR A 23 6.78 -14.50 18.43
N PHE A 24 6.94 -15.48 17.53
CA PHE A 24 8.26 -15.99 17.15
C PHE A 24 9.06 -14.95 16.36
N TYR A 25 8.42 -14.25 15.44
CA TYR A 25 9.04 -13.14 14.70
C TYR A 25 9.34 -11.96 15.64
N ASP A 26 8.37 -11.58 16.47
CA ASP A 26 8.52 -10.48 17.43
C ASP A 26 9.67 -10.72 18.40
N SER A 27 9.87 -11.98 18.84
CA SER A 27 10.99 -12.34 19.72
C SER A 27 12.37 -12.10 19.09
N HIS A 28 12.48 -12.10 17.77
CA HIS A 28 13.73 -11.85 17.03
C HIS A 28 13.86 -10.40 16.53
N THR A 29 12.79 -9.63 16.59
CA THR A 29 12.71 -8.24 16.07
C THR A 29 12.36 -7.26 17.18
N ARG A 30 11.09 -6.88 17.28
CA ARG A 30 10.59 -5.87 18.21
C ARG A 30 10.92 -6.17 19.68
N ASP A 31 10.73 -7.40 20.10
CA ASP A 31 10.87 -7.82 21.50
C ASP A 31 12.23 -8.49 21.78
N ARG A 32 13.20 -8.35 20.87
CA ARG A 32 14.51 -9.02 20.93
C ARG A 32 15.26 -8.82 22.26
N ALA A 33 15.10 -7.69 22.89
CA ALA A 33 15.73 -7.39 24.18
C ALA A 33 15.26 -8.31 25.33
N LEU A 34 14.09 -8.94 25.19
CA LEU A 34 13.50 -9.85 26.17
C LEU A 34 13.90 -11.31 25.95
N TYR A 35 14.55 -11.64 24.82
CA TYR A 35 14.84 -13.01 24.41
C TYR A 35 16.31 -13.20 24.09
N LYS A 36 16.81 -14.40 24.38
CA LYS A 36 18.10 -14.87 23.87
C LYS A 36 17.87 -15.59 22.54
N CYS A 37 18.12 -14.90 21.42
CA CYS A 37 17.84 -15.40 20.09
C CYS A 37 19.07 -16.10 19.49
N HIS A 38 18.83 -17.23 18.85
CA HIS A 38 19.84 -17.98 18.09
C HIS A 38 19.32 -18.27 16.69
N THR A 39 20.15 -18.00 15.68
CA THR A 39 19.92 -18.40 14.30
C THR A 39 20.91 -19.47 13.93
N VAL A 40 20.42 -20.59 13.40
CA VAL A 40 21.25 -21.73 13.00
C VAL A 40 21.04 -22.00 11.52
N SER A 41 22.14 -21.92 10.76
CA SER A 41 22.14 -22.27 9.33
C SER A 41 22.30 -23.78 9.13
N SER A 42 21.49 -24.37 8.26
CA SER A 42 21.67 -25.75 7.83
C SER A 42 23.00 -25.95 7.09
N ALA A 43 23.55 -24.88 6.49
CA ALA A 43 24.85 -24.93 5.83
C ALA A 43 26.00 -25.19 6.81
N ASP A 44 25.87 -24.78 8.08
CA ASP A 44 26.88 -24.94 9.11
C ASP A 44 26.75 -26.28 9.88
N SER A 45 25.65 -27.00 9.68
CA SER A 45 25.40 -28.27 10.35
C SER A 45 26.08 -29.44 9.64
N SER A 46 26.78 -30.28 10.38
CA SER A 46 27.35 -31.54 9.86
C SER A 46 26.30 -32.63 9.59
N ARG A 47 25.05 -32.45 10.08
CA ARG A 47 23.95 -33.41 9.94
C ARG A 47 23.13 -33.21 8.68
N THR A 48 23.33 -32.11 7.96
CA THR A 48 22.52 -31.78 6.78
C THR A 48 23.14 -32.33 5.51
N ASN A 49 22.31 -32.75 4.55
CA ASN A 49 22.73 -33.14 3.24
C ASN A 49 23.15 -31.92 2.41
N LYS A 50 24.42 -31.76 2.17
CA LYS A 50 25.00 -30.62 1.42
C LYS A 50 24.52 -30.56 -0.02
N GLU A 51 24.33 -31.72 -0.69
CA GLU A 51 23.84 -31.77 -2.07
C GLU A 51 22.42 -31.19 -2.18
N ASN A 52 21.57 -31.46 -1.16
CA ASN A 52 20.24 -30.89 -1.13
C ASN A 52 20.28 -29.37 -0.94
N ILE A 53 21.18 -28.87 -0.08
CA ILE A 53 21.38 -27.43 0.12
C ILE A 53 21.83 -26.77 -1.17
N ASP A 54 22.83 -27.33 -1.85
CA ASP A 54 23.35 -26.81 -3.12
C ASP A 54 22.30 -26.84 -4.23
N SER A 55 21.44 -27.86 -4.23
CA SER A 55 20.32 -27.95 -5.16
C SER A 55 19.29 -26.83 -4.92
N LEU A 56 18.94 -26.56 -3.65
CA LEU A 56 18.03 -25.47 -3.30
C LEU A 56 18.61 -24.11 -3.69
N ILE A 57 19.89 -23.88 -3.41
CA ILE A 57 20.58 -22.63 -3.75
C ILE A 57 20.64 -22.43 -5.29
N ARG A 58 20.95 -23.48 -6.04
CA ARG A 58 20.97 -23.43 -7.51
C ARG A 58 19.60 -23.15 -8.11
N LYS A 59 18.53 -23.74 -7.51
CA LYS A 59 17.17 -23.61 -8.02
C LYS A 59 16.54 -22.25 -7.71
N TYR A 60 16.75 -21.74 -6.49
CA TYR A 60 16.01 -20.58 -5.99
C TYR A 60 16.87 -19.32 -5.80
N GLY A 61 18.20 -19.46 -5.80
CA GLY A 61 19.15 -18.39 -5.50
C GLY A 61 19.38 -18.22 -3.99
N TRP A 62 20.59 -17.76 -3.62
CA TRP A 62 21.03 -17.61 -2.23
C TRP A 62 20.14 -16.69 -1.40
N ASP A 63 19.65 -15.59 -1.99
CA ASP A 63 18.86 -14.57 -1.31
C ASP A 63 17.34 -14.77 -1.40
N SER A 64 16.89 -15.87 -2.01
CA SER A 64 15.47 -16.21 -2.07
C SER A 64 14.89 -16.51 -0.68
N ASN A 65 13.60 -16.22 -0.47
CA ASN A 65 12.92 -16.55 0.78
C ASN A 65 12.99 -18.05 1.12
N VAL A 66 12.97 -18.92 0.10
CA VAL A 66 13.11 -20.36 0.30
C VAL A 66 14.47 -20.72 0.93
N VAL A 67 15.55 -20.16 0.42
CA VAL A 67 16.90 -20.41 0.94
C VAL A 67 17.12 -19.73 2.29
N ARG A 68 16.63 -18.49 2.47
CA ARG A 68 16.67 -17.80 3.77
C ARG A 68 16.03 -18.65 4.87
N VAL A 69 14.81 -19.11 4.65
CA VAL A 69 14.05 -19.88 5.66
C VAL A 69 14.60 -21.28 5.87
N ARG A 70 14.84 -22.02 4.78
CA ARG A 70 15.15 -23.48 4.87
C ARG A 70 16.63 -23.79 5.03
N VAL A 71 17.50 -22.88 4.60
CA VAL A 71 18.95 -23.09 4.65
C VAL A 71 19.60 -22.18 5.69
N ARG A 72 19.36 -20.88 5.61
CA ARG A 72 20.04 -19.89 6.47
C ARG A 72 19.41 -19.75 7.86
N GLY A 73 18.18 -20.26 8.05
CA GLY A 73 17.43 -20.10 9.31
C GLY A 73 17.02 -18.64 9.59
N GLU A 74 16.92 -17.84 8.54
CA GLU A 74 16.54 -16.43 8.62
C GLU A 74 15.08 -16.25 8.22
N PHE A 75 14.44 -15.23 8.78
CA PHE A 75 13.10 -14.84 8.36
C PHE A 75 13.09 -14.40 6.88
N PRO A 76 12.00 -14.65 6.15
CA PRO A 76 11.87 -14.16 4.78
C PRO A 76 11.88 -12.63 4.78
N ASN A 77 12.30 -12.05 3.67
CA ASN A 77 12.24 -10.60 3.49
C ASN A 77 10.81 -10.08 3.38
N GLN A 78 9.89 -10.97 2.99
CA GLN A 78 8.46 -10.70 2.82
C GLN A 78 7.68 -12.02 2.92
N GLU A 79 6.39 -11.97 3.13
CA GLU A 79 5.51 -13.15 3.00
C GLU A 79 5.38 -13.51 1.51
N ASP A 80 5.33 -14.81 1.18
CA ASP A 80 5.39 -15.30 -0.20
C ASP A 80 4.14 -14.90 -1.05
N ASP A 81 3.06 -14.51 -0.40
CA ASP A 81 1.78 -14.12 -0.97
C ASP A 81 1.56 -12.58 -1.04
N VAL A 82 2.59 -11.81 -0.76
CA VAL A 82 2.49 -10.35 -0.80
C VAL A 82 2.60 -9.84 -2.23
N PHE A 83 1.53 -9.17 -2.70
CA PHE A 83 1.48 -8.57 -4.03
C PHE A 83 2.54 -7.48 -4.24
N ILE A 84 2.77 -6.64 -3.22
CA ILE A 84 3.81 -5.60 -3.24
C ILE A 84 4.75 -5.80 -2.05
N PRO A 85 6.03 -6.12 -2.28
CA PRO A 85 7.02 -6.26 -1.22
C PRO A 85 7.20 -4.99 -0.39
N LEU A 86 7.30 -5.13 0.94
CA LEU A 86 7.56 -4.00 1.84
C LEU A 86 8.81 -3.22 1.44
N SER A 87 9.86 -3.93 0.98
CA SER A 87 11.09 -3.29 0.51
C SER A 87 10.89 -2.34 -0.68
N LEU A 88 9.93 -2.63 -1.57
CA LEU A 88 9.56 -1.72 -2.66
C LEU A 88 8.80 -0.50 -2.12
N ILE A 89 7.92 -0.69 -1.14
CA ILE A 89 7.20 0.40 -0.50
C ILE A 89 8.19 1.34 0.21
N GLU A 90 9.13 0.78 0.97
CA GLU A 90 10.19 1.55 1.66
C GLU A 90 11.09 2.29 0.68
N GLN A 91 11.46 1.64 -0.43
CA GLN A 91 12.24 2.26 -1.50
C GLN A 91 11.50 3.43 -2.15
N CYS A 92 10.20 3.30 -2.39
CA CYS A 92 9.36 4.38 -2.92
C CYS A 92 9.24 5.54 -1.93
N ASN A 93 9.07 5.23 -0.64
CA ASN A 93 8.94 6.24 0.42
C ASN A 93 10.26 6.97 0.71
N SER A 94 11.41 6.33 0.49
CA SER A 94 12.73 6.94 0.73
C SER A 94 13.23 7.81 -0.43
N LYS A 95 12.63 7.69 -1.63
CA LYS A 95 12.99 8.54 -2.76
C LYS A 95 12.53 9.97 -2.51
N LEU A 96 13.48 10.86 -2.26
CA LEU A 96 13.29 12.30 -2.44
C LEU A 96 13.14 12.54 -3.95
N LEU A 97 11.88 12.71 -4.40
CA LEU A 97 11.62 13.17 -5.76
C LEU A 97 12.01 14.66 -5.81
N GLU A 98 13.10 14.96 -6.46
CA GLU A 98 13.34 16.30 -6.95
C GLU A 98 12.27 16.58 -8.00
N LEU A 99 11.28 17.38 -7.62
CA LEU A 99 10.25 17.83 -8.55
C LEU A 99 10.94 18.81 -9.51
N ASP A 100 11.18 18.38 -10.73
CA ASP A 100 11.66 19.27 -11.78
C ASP A 100 10.54 20.23 -12.18
N ASP A 101 10.54 21.41 -11.59
CA ASP A 101 9.60 22.48 -11.92
C ASP A 101 9.74 22.96 -13.39
N SER A 102 10.83 22.58 -14.08
CA SER A 102 11.09 22.97 -15.48
C SER A 102 10.22 22.21 -16.49
N ALA A 103 9.75 21.00 -16.12
CA ALA A 103 8.94 20.15 -17.01
C ALA A 103 7.49 20.63 -17.20
N GLY A 104 7.09 21.73 -16.55
CA GLY A 104 5.71 22.23 -16.56
C GLY A 104 4.75 21.27 -15.84
N MET A 105 3.85 21.83 -15.04
CA MET A 105 2.86 21.05 -14.30
C MET A 105 1.81 20.46 -15.23
N GLN A 106 2.00 19.21 -15.65
CA GLN A 106 1.14 18.58 -16.66
C GLN A 106 -0.12 17.94 -16.07
N PHE A 107 -0.06 17.44 -14.83
CA PHE A 107 -1.15 16.64 -14.27
C PHE A 107 -1.22 16.75 -12.75
N VAL A 108 -2.40 17.12 -12.24
CA VAL A 108 -2.73 17.04 -10.79
C VAL A 108 -4.03 16.28 -10.63
N SER A 109 -4.05 15.30 -9.74
CA SER A 109 -5.27 14.60 -9.38
C SER A 109 -5.47 14.48 -7.88
N LEU A 110 -6.73 14.33 -7.48
CA LEU A 110 -7.16 13.93 -6.15
C LEU A 110 -7.81 12.55 -6.25
N GLY A 111 -7.28 11.56 -5.54
CA GLY A 111 -7.90 10.26 -5.34
C GLY A 111 -8.66 10.27 -4.02
N VAL A 112 -9.93 9.84 -4.02
CA VAL A 112 -10.81 9.87 -2.85
C VAL A 112 -11.36 8.49 -2.59
N ASP A 113 -11.02 7.95 -1.44
CA ASP A 113 -11.62 6.75 -0.85
C ASP A 113 -12.59 7.19 0.24
N VAL A 114 -13.88 6.81 0.10
CA VAL A 114 -14.97 7.35 0.93
C VAL A 114 -15.42 6.34 1.96
N ALA A 115 -15.19 6.64 3.23
CA ALA A 115 -15.81 5.96 4.36
C ALA A 115 -16.84 6.85 5.07
N ARG A 116 -17.87 6.28 5.69
CA ARG A 116 -18.91 7.04 6.37
C ARG A 116 -18.95 6.83 7.89
N PHE A 117 -19.08 5.58 8.30
CA PHE A 117 -19.19 5.17 9.69
C PHE A 117 -18.37 3.92 9.97
N GLY A 118 -17.96 3.74 11.22
CA GLY A 118 -17.13 2.61 11.64
C GLY A 118 -15.68 3.02 11.83
N ASP A 119 -14.81 2.03 11.75
CA ASP A 119 -13.35 2.20 11.95
C ASP A 119 -12.63 2.66 10.68
N ASP A 120 -13.32 2.67 9.54
CA ASP A 120 -12.76 3.06 8.26
C ASP A 120 -12.57 4.58 8.15
N GLU A 121 -11.56 4.97 7.38
CA GLU A 121 -11.16 6.36 7.20
C GLU A 121 -11.44 6.84 5.78
N THR A 122 -12.07 8.02 5.66
CA THR A 122 -12.09 8.74 4.38
C THR A 122 -10.71 9.32 4.14
N ILE A 123 -10.10 8.96 3.01
CA ILE A 123 -8.75 9.41 2.63
C ILE A 123 -8.83 10.19 1.33
N ILE A 124 -8.14 11.33 1.29
CA ILE A 124 -7.91 12.09 0.06
C ILE A 124 -6.41 12.11 -0.21
N TYR A 125 -6.03 11.53 -1.34
CA TYR A 125 -4.68 11.60 -1.90
C TYR A 125 -4.59 12.72 -2.93
N ARG A 126 -3.48 13.43 -2.93
CA ARG A 126 -3.08 14.29 -4.03
C ARG A 126 -1.91 13.66 -4.77
N ASN A 127 -2.08 13.45 -6.07
CA ASN A 127 -1.00 13.04 -6.95
C ASN A 127 -0.54 14.25 -7.78
N TYR A 128 0.76 14.47 -7.76
CA TYR A 128 1.45 15.49 -8.52
C TYR A 128 2.67 14.84 -9.17
N HIS A 129 2.68 14.68 -10.48
CA HIS A 129 3.76 14.00 -11.23
C HIS A 129 4.18 12.63 -10.67
N GLY A 130 3.22 11.81 -10.23
CA GLY A 130 3.51 10.52 -9.62
C GLY A 130 3.91 10.59 -8.12
N HIS A 131 4.08 11.80 -7.58
CA HIS A 131 4.26 11.98 -6.14
C HIS A 131 2.90 12.00 -5.44
N CYS A 132 2.59 10.91 -4.77
CA CYS A 132 1.34 10.75 -4.04
C CYS A 132 1.51 11.17 -2.58
N LYS A 133 0.59 12.01 -2.09
CA LYS A 133 0.57 12.46 -0.70
C LYS A 133 -0.85 12.42 -0.14
N ILE A 134 -1.01 11.86 1.07
CA ILE A 134 -2.26 12.01 1.83
C ILE A 134 -2.41 13.49 2.21
N VAL A 135 -3.50 14.11 1.77
CA VAL A 135 -3.83 15.50 2.10
C VAL A 135 -4.97 15.62 3.10
N ARG A 136 -5.78 14.58 3.23
CA ARG A 136 -6.82 14.43 4.25
C ARG A 136 -6.93 12.98 4.69
N ASN A 137 -7.15 12.80 5.98
CA ASN A 137 -7.52 11.54 6.62
C ASN A 137 -8.54 11.85 7.71
N ARG A 138 -9.77 11.28 7.63
CA ARG A 138 -10.87 11.53 8.54
C ARG A 138 -11.69 10.28 8.82
N ARG A 139 -12.06 10.08 10.08
CA ARG A 139 -13.00 9.04 10.51
C ARG A 139 -14.36 9.63 10.81
N GLY A 140 -15.41 8.86 10.55
CA GLY A 140 -16.76 9.14 11.01
C GLY A 140 -17.37 10.43 10.47
N GLN A 141 -16.87 10.97 9.36
CA GLN A 141 -17.43 12.19 8.78
C GLN A 141 -18.62 11.89 7.85
N ASN A 142 -19.51 12.85 7.71
CA ASN A 142 -20.60 12.74 6.76
C ASN A 142 -20.15 13.08 5.33
N LEU A 143 -20.93 12.63 4.34
CA LEU A 143 -20.60 12.80 2.92
C LEU A 143 -20.47 14.28 2.51
N MET A 144 -21.23 15.19 3.13
CA MET A 144 -21.16 16.63 2.84
C MET A 144 -19.84 17.24 3.32
N ALA A 145 -19.31 16.76 4.45
CA ALA A 145 -17.99 17.17 4.94
C ALA A 145 -16.89 16.68 4.00
N THR A 146 -17.01 15.45 3.46
CA THR A 146 -16.10 14.92 2.45
C THR A 146 -16.10 15.80 1.19
N VAL A 147 -17.26 16.17 0.67
CA VAL A 147 -17.39 17.12 -0.46
C VAL A 147 -16.69 18.45 -0.14
N GLY A 148 -16.93 18.99 1.07
CA GLY A 148 -16.28 20.22 1.52
C GLY A 148 -14.75 20.12 1.56
N ASP A 149 -14.20 18.99 2.01
CA ASP A 149 -12.77 18.76 2.05
C ASP A 149 -12.16 18.62 0.64
N ILE A 150 -12.85 17.93 -0.28
CA ILE A 150 -12.44 17.85 -1.69
C ILE A 150 -12.36 19.25 -2.32
N VAL A 151 -13.39 20.08 -2.12
CA VAL A 151 -13.42 21.45 -2.65
C VAL A 151 -12.31 22.31 -2.06
N LYS A 152 -12.02 22.18 -0.76
CA LYS A 152 -10.92 22.90 -0.10
C LYS A 152 -9.56 22.50 -0.71
N GLU A 153 -9.31 21.20 -0.89
CA GLU A 153 -8.05 20.72 -1.49
C GLU A 153 -7.93 21.15 -2.96
N PHE A 154 -9.03 21.09 -3.72
CA PHE A 154 -9.06 21.61 -5.09
C PHE A 154 -8.65 23.10 -5.15
N LYS A 155 -9.26 23.95 -4.32
CA LYS A 155 -8.92 25.38 -4.27
C LYS A 155 -7.49 25.63 -3.78
N LYS A 156 -6.98 24.76 -2.89
CA LYS A 156 -5.62 24.83 -2.36
C LYS A 156 -4.57 24.55 -3.45
N ILE A 157 -4.84 23.64 -4.37
CA ILE A 157 -3.95 23.33 -5.49
C ILE A 157 -3.62 24.60 -6.28
N TYR A 158 -4.62 25.40 -6.70
CA TYR A 158 -4.38 26.62 -7.45
C TYR A 158 -3.72 27.77 -6.66
N ARG A 159 -3.80 27.72 -5.33
CA ARG A 159 -3.09 28.67 -4.44
C ARG A 159 -1.63 28.28 -4.27
N GLU A 160 -1.35 26.99 -4.08
CA GLU A 160 0.02 26.48 -3.90
C GLU A 160 0.80 26.49 -5.22
N TYR A 161 0.13 26.21 -6.32
CA TYR A 161 0.72 26.17 -7.64
C TYR A 161 0.13 27.28 -8.51
N SER A 162 0.54 28.51 -8.25
CA SER A 162 -0.03 29.71 -8.89
C SER A 162 0.11 29.73 -10.41
N LYS A 163 1.11 29.02 -10.96
CA LYS A 163 1.31 28.87 -12.41
C LYS A 163 0.51 27.74 -13.05
N TYR A 164 -0.20 26.94 -12.23
CA TYR A 164 -0.98 25.83 -12.75
C TYR A 164 -2.30 26.30 -13.35
N GLU A 165 -2.43 26.14 -14.64
CA GLU A 165 -3.65 26.50 -15.38
C GLU A 165 -4.48 25.28 -15.82
N GLY A 166 -3.97 24.08 -15.61
CA GLY A 166 -4.59 22.83 -16.00
C GLY A 166 -5.87 22.48 -15.22
N LYS A 167 -6.46 21.36 -15.61
CA LYS A 167 -7.61 20.77 -14.90
C LYS A 167 -7.13 19.88 -13.76
N VAL A 168 -7.88 19.85 -12.66
CA VAL A 168 -7.66 18.91 -11.56
C VAL A 168 -8.67 17.78 -11.69
N TYR A 169 -8.18 16.55 -11.75
CA TYR A 169 -9.00 15.35 -11.87
C TYR A 169 -9.29 14.83 -10.46
N VAL A 170 -10.57 14.72 -10.12
CA VAL A 170 -11.05 14.18 -8.84
C VAL A 170 -11.61 12.80 -9.11
N GLN A 171 -10.84 11.78 -8.76
CA GLN A 171 -11.17 10.37 -8.91
C GLN A 171 -11.76 9.87 -7.60
N ILE A 172 -12.99 9.40 -7.62
CA ILE A 172 -13.73 8.98 -6.41
C ILE A 172 -14.05 7.50 -6.57
N ASP A 173 -13.72 6.70 -5.56
CA ASP A 173 -14.27 5.34 -5.48
C ASP A 173 -15.79 5.45 -5.33
N ASP A 174 -16.48 5.17 -6.42
CA ASP A 174 -17.94 5.31 -6.55
C ASP A 174 -18.68 4.05 -6.08
N THR A 175 -17.94 3.04 -5.59
CA THR A 175 -18.51 1.81 -5.07
C THR A 175 -19.25 2.10 -3.77
N GLY A 176 -20.56 1.90 -3.76
CA GLY A 176 -21.39 2.11 -2.57
C GLY A 176 -21.56 3.58 -2.17
N LEU A 177 -20.87 4.02 -1.12
CA LEU A 177 -21.08 5.36 -0.52
C LEU A 177 -20.49 6.50 -1.35
N GLY A 178 -19.54 6.23 -2.22
CA GLY A 178 -18.90 7.23 -3.06
C GLY A 178 -19.84 7.90 -4.04
N GLY A 179 -20.88 7.21 -4.50
CA GLY A 179 -21.90 7.76 -5.40
C GLY A 179 -22.57 9.02 -4.86
N GLY A 180 -22.89 9.05 -3.57
CA GLY A 180 -23.45 10.23 -2.91
C GLY A 180 -22.49 11.43 -2.86
N VAL A 181 -21.18 11.18 -2.73
CA VAL A 181 -20.14 12.22 -2.81
C VAL A 181 -20.00 12.72 -4.22
N THR A 182 -19.97 11.81 -5.20
CA THR A 182 -19.87 12.12 -6.63
C THR A 182 -21.00 13.03 -7.09
N ASP A 183 -22.24 12.68 -6.76
CA ASP A 183 -23.41 13.45 -7.20
C ASP A 183 -23.43 14.83 -6.55
N ARG A 184 -23.23 14.92 -5.24
CA ARG A 184 -23.17 16.23 -4.56
C ARG A 184 -21.99 17.08 -5.05
N LEU A 185 -20.86 16.49 -5.35
CA LEU A 185 -19.71 17.22 -5.89
C LEU A 185 -19.99 17.79 -7.30
N LYS A 186 -20.74 17.06 -8.15
CA LYS A 186 -21.21 17.56 -9.44
C LYS A 186 -22.11 18.80 -9.30
N GLU A 187 -23.02 18.81 -8.29
CA GLU A 187 -23.86 19.96 -7.99
C GLU A 187 -23.01 21.15 -7.51
N VAL A 188 -22.16 20.96 -6.52
CA VAL A 188 -21.27 22.00 -5.96
C VAL A 188 -20.34 22.57 -7.03
N ARG A 189 -19.83 21.71 -7.95
CA ARG A 189 -19.05 22.15 -9.10
C ARG A 189 -19.80 23.17 -9.96
N LYS A 190 -21.10 22.96 -10.21
CA LYS A 190 -21.96 23.90 -10.96
C LYS A 190 -22.25 25.15 -10.14
N GLU A 191 -22.68 24.99 -8.87
CA GLU A 191 -23.03 26.10 -7.96
C GLU A 191 -21.85 27.08 -7.80
N GLN A 192 -20.62 26.54 -7.58
CA GLN A 192 -19.43 27.36 -7.33
C GLN A 192 -18.59 27.64 -8.58
N LYS A 193 -19.08 27.26 -9.78
CA LYS A 193 -18.41 27.47 -11.07
C LYS A 193 -16.98 26.90 -11.11
N LEU A 194 -16.76 25.71 -10.52
CA LEU A 194 -15.44 25.06 -10.45
C LEU A 194 -15.17 24.26 -11.73
N TYR A 195 -15.18 24.91 -12.90
CA TYR A 195 -15.14 24.25 -14.20
C TYR A 195 -13.82 23.53 -14.52
N LYS A 196 -12.74 23.91 -13.83
CA LYS A 196 -11.44 23.21 -13.93
C LYS A 196 -11.40 21.89 -13.15
N MET A 197 -12.40 21.60 -12.30
CA MET A 197 -12.57 20.31 -11.62
C MET A 197 -13.18 19.30 -12.61
N GLN A 198 -12.50 18.20 -12.86
CA GLN A 198 -13.02 17.05 -13.60
C GLN A 198 -13.31 15.93 -12.61
N ILE A 199 -14.58 15.55 -12.49
CA ILE A 199 -15.01 14.50 -11.57
C ILE A 199 -15.07 13.18 -12.33
N ILE A 200 -14.35 12.18 -11.87
CA ILE A 200 -14.26 10.85 -12.45
C ILE A 200 -14.69 9.84 -11.39
N PRO A 201 -15.92 9.32 -11.46
CA PRO A 201 -16.30 8.18 -10.64
C PRO A 201 -15.53 6.95 -11.09
N ILE A 202 -15.05 6.15 -10.17
CA ILE A 202 -14.37 4.88 -10.43
C ILE A 202 -15.17 3.78 -9.73
N ASN A 203 -15.71 2.86 -10.51
CA ASN A 203 -16.41 1.71 -9.99
C ASN A 203 -15.59 0.45 -10.29
N ALA A 204 -14.97 -0.12 -9.26
CA ALA A 204 -14.14 -1.32 -9.39
C ALA A 204 -14.94 -2.57 -9.84
N ALA A 205 -16.27 -2.54 -9.71
CA ALA A 205 -17.16 -3.61 -10.18
C ALA A 205 -17.59 -3.45 -11.66
N GLU A 206 -17.23 -2.34 -12.30
CA GLU A 206 -17.54 -2.13 -13.72
C GLU A 206 -16.72 -3.07 -14.59
N LYS A 207 -17.39 -3.67 -15.59
CA LYS A 207 -16.69 -4.51 -16.57
C LYS A 207 -15.78 -3.64 -17.44
N ILE A 208 -14.62 -4.18 -17.79
CA ILE A 208 -13.70 -3.53 -18.72
C ILE A 208 -14.41 -3.36 -20.06
N GLU A 209 -14.49 -2.13 -20.57
CA GLU A 209 -15.00 -1.84 -21.90
C GLU A 209 -14.13 -2.53 -22.95
N THR A 210 -14.75 -3.43 -23.74
CA THR A 210 -14.06 -4.21 -24.76
C THR A 210 -14.09 -3.58 -26.15
N ASP A 211 -14.73 -2.43 -26.28
CA ASP A 211 -14.92 -1.79 -27.60
C ASP A 211 -13.65 -1.12 -28.15
N THR A 212 -12.64 -0.91 -27.31
CA THR A 212 -11.33 -0.40 -27.74
C THR A 212 -10.30 -1.53 -27.84
N ALA A 213 -9.27 -1.38 -28.69
CA ALA A 213 -8.19 -2.36 -28.81
C ALA A 213 -7.48 -2.61 -27.45
N ALA A 214 -7.26 -1.54 -26.66
CA ALA A 214 -6.68 -1.62 -25.31
C ALA A 214 -7.62 -2.34 -24.32
N GLY A 215 -8.94 -2.13 -24.43
CA GLY A 215 -9.93 -2.82 -23.59
C GLY A 215 -10.03 -4.29 -23.92
N LYS A 216 -9.91 -4.69 -25.18
CA LYS A 216 -9.85 -6.10 -25.61
C LYS A 216 -8.62 -6.82 -25.03
N ASP A 217 -7.46 -6.19 -25.13
CA ASP A 217 -6.18 -6.73 -24.62
C ASP A 217 -6.21 -6.87 -23.09
N ALA A 218 -6.80 -5.90 -22.38
CA ALA A 218 -7.01 -5.96 -20.95
C ALA A 218 -8.01 -7.06 -20.56
N ALA A 219 -9.15 -7.18 -21.24
CA ALA A 219 -10.15 -8.21 -20.99
C ALA A 219 -9.60 -9.63 -21.22
N GLU A 220 -8.75 -9.81 -22.22
CA GLU A 220 -8.10 -11.09 -22.51
C GLU A 220 -7.08 -11.49 -21.43
N LYS A 221 -6.38 -10.52 -20.83
CA LYS A 221 -5.41 -10.75 -19.74
C LYS A 221 -6.03 -11.04 -18.38
N TYR A 222 -7.19 -10.47 -18.09
CA TYR A 222 -7.76 -10.49 -16.74
C TYR A 222 -9.05 -11.33 -16.60
N ASN A 223 -9.62 -11.84 -17.69
CA ASN A 223 -10.78 -12.71 -17.67
C ASN A 223 -10.44 -14.20 -17.89
N ASN A 224 -9.19 -14.57 -17.99
CA ASN A 224 -8.63 -15.92 -17.96
C ASN A 224 -7.97 -16.17 -16.60
#